data_f77563b7b8fc2bce07c2e204da19bf95
#
_entry.id   f77563b7b8fc2bce07c2e204da19bf95
#
_cell.length_a   1.000
_cell.length_b   1.000
_cell.length_c   1.000
_cell.angle_alpha   90.00
_cell.angle_beta   90.00
_cell.angle_gamma   90.00
#
_symmetry.space_group_name_H-M   'P 1'
#
loop_
_entity.id
_entity.type
_entity.pdbx_description
1 polymer ?
#
loop_
_entity_poly.entity_id
_entity_poly.type
_entity_poly.pdbx_seq_one_letter_code
_entity_poly.pdbx_strand_id
1 'polypeptide(L)'
;MFFLLSGIPAGAEELWRLRYFVPTAAESQIKLGSSKATGKLNTSGHSANLVFANGIGLGYSTVRSNGSLEGVSYIFKNNCLDLSYTIGNSLGFTLGAGLLINGRGELSFNGVSYATENSTGEAVFMNFGIPFFGGELLLGYRQNNIKYKNFQSQVSGQSVTLADSVKLISGQVNVGIGFLF
;
A
#
# COMPACT_ATOMS: atom_id res chain seq x y z
N MET A 1 4.04 32.29 -21.20
CA MET A 1 4.26 33.02 -19.96
C MET A 1 4.96 32.02 -19.00
N PHE A 2 6.29 32.01 -19.02
CA PHE A 2 7.08 31.14 -18.16
C PHE A 2 7.20 31.81 -16.79
N PHE A 3 6.60 31.23 -15.76
CA PHE A 3 6.92 31.58 -14.39
C PHE A 3 8.30 31.01 -14.05
N LEU A 4 9.27 31.89 -13.98
CA LEU A 4 10.56 31.62 -13.35
C LEU A 4 10.29 31.23 -11.89
N LEU A 5 10.49 29.94 -11.58
CA LEU A 5 10.68 29.45 -10.23
C LEU A 5 12.00 30.05 -9.72
N SER A 6 11.91 31.25 -9.19
CA SER A 6 13.01 31.91 -8.50
C SER A 6 13.45 31.05 -7.32
N GLY A 7 14.72 30.71 -7.34
CA GLY A 7 15.35 29.78 -6.44
C GLY A 7 15.08 30.02 -4.96
N ILE A 8 14.81 28.95 -4.28
CA ILE A 8 15.00 28.83 -2.84
C ILE A 8 16.50 28.96 -2.62
N PRO A 9 16.97 29.86 -1.73
CA PRO A 9 18.39 30.08 -1.51
C PRO A 9 19.08 28.77 -1.08
N ALA A 10 20.27 28.55 -1.62
CA ALA A 10 21.16 27.45 -1.24
C ALA A 10 21.69 27.68 0.20
N GLY A 11 20.89 27.30 1.14
CA GLY A 11 21.02 27.46 2.58
C GLY A 11 19.76 26.89 3.23
N ALA A 12 19.00 26.10 2.50
CA ALA A 12 17.79 25.48 3.00
C ALA A 12 18.14 24.58 4.18
N GLU A 13 17.70 25.00 5.35
CA GLU A 13 17.62 24.13 6.52
C GLU A 13 17.06 22.79 6.10
N GLU A 14 17.67 21.74 6.62
CA GLU A 14 17.25 20.37 6.36
C GLU A 14 15.79 20.22 6.78
N LEU A 15 14.88 20.21 5.81
CA LEU A 15 13.45 20.17 6.07
C LEU A 15 12.97 18.73 6.26
N TRP A 16 12.26 18.49 7.32
CA TRP A 16 11.50 17.27 7.51
C TRP A 16 10.20 17.35 6.72
N ARG A 17 9.69 16.17 6.29
CA ARG A 17 8.46 16.10 5.54
C ARG A 17 7.54 15.06 6.15
N LEU A 18 6.34 15.47 6.48
CA LEU A 18 5.26 14.55 6.84
C LEU A 18 4.35 14.38 5.63
N ARG A 19 4.23 13.18 5.14
CA ARG A 19 3.45 12.82 3.95
C ARG A 19 2.30 11.91 4.30
N TYR A 20 1.15 12.17 3.72
CA TYR A 20 -0.05 11.36 3.89
C TYR A 20 -0.63 11.01 2.52
N PHE A 21 -0.97 9.74 2.33
CA PHE A 21 -1.49 9.23 1.07
C PHE A 21 -2.79 8.47 1.30
N VAL A 22 -3.66 8.51 0.28
CA VAL A 22 -4.84 7.66 0.15
C VAL A 22 -4.83 6.93 -1.19
N PRO A 23 -5.19 5.65 -1.25
CA PRO A 23 -5.32 4.92 -2.49
C PRO A 23 -6.57 5.40 -3.25
N THR A 24 -6.42 5.64 -4.55
CA THR A 24 -7.50 6.10 -5.43
C THR A 24 -7.94 5.05 -6.42
N ALA A 25 -7.04 4.16 -6.81
CA ALA A 25 -7.32 3.07 -7.72
C ALA A 25 -6.42 1.88 -7.40
N ALA A 26 -6.95 0.68 -7.57
CA ALA A 26 -6.17 -0.53 -7.44
C ALA A 26 -6.63 -1.60 -8.41
N GLU A 27 -5.65 -2.32 -8.95
CA GLU A 27 -5.86 -3.57 -9.67
C GLU A 27 -5.20 -4.70 -8.92
N SER A 28 -5.87 -5.84 -8.86
CA SER A 28 -5.34 -6.99 -8.16
C SER A 28 -5.45 -8.25 -8.94
N GLN A 29 -4.52 -9.12 -8.64
CA GLN A 29 -4.47 -10.47 -9.09
C GLN A 29 -4.43 -11.38 -7.88
N ILE A 30 -5.41 -12.28 -7.80
CA ILE A 30 -5.46 -13.34 -6.80
C ILE A 30 -5.02 -14.63 -7.47
N LYS A 31 -4.08 -15.34 -6.84
CA LYS A 31 -3.67 -16.68 -7.25
C LYS A 31 -4.01 -17.65 -6.13
N LEU A 32 -4.78 -18.68 -6.46
CA LEU A 32 -5.13 -19.78 -5.58
C LEU A 32 -4.61 -21.08 -6.22
N GLY A 33 -3.54 -21.63 -5.68
CA GLY A 33 -2.84 -22.75 -6.31
C GLY A 33 -2.41 -22.43 -7.76
N SER A 34 -2.90 -23.20 -8.73
CA SER A 34 -2.67 -22.98 -10.17
C SER A 34 -3.64 -21.98 -10.80
N SER A 35 -4.76 -21.68 -10.14
CA SER A 35 -5.77 -20.77 -10.65
C SER A 35 -5.35 -19.31 -10.45
N LYS A 36 -5.69 -18.48 -11.43
CA LYS A 36 -5.36 -17.05 -11.43
C LYS A 36 -6.59 -16.26 -11.84
N ALA A 37 -7.03 -15.38 -10.96
CA ALA A 37 -8.10 -14.44 -11.24
C ALA A 37 -7.57 -13.00 -11.16
N THR A 38 -7.98 -12.15 -12.09
CA THR A 38 -7.58 -10.74 -12.15
C THR A 38 -8.83 -9.87 -12.13
N GLY A 39 -8.82 -8.83 -11.31
CA GLY A 39 -9.95 -7.91 -11.22
C GLY A 39 -9.62 -6.63 -10.49
N LYS A 40 -10.55 -5.68 -10.59
CA LYS A 40 -10.47 -4.44 -9.84
C LYS A 40 -10.90 -4.69 -8.40
N LEU A 41 -10.15 -4.14 -7.46
CA LEU A 41 -10.47 -4.14 -6.05
C LEU A 41 -11.04 -2.79 -5.63
N ASN A 42 -12.05 -2.83 -4.78
CA ASN A 42 -12.38 -1.68 -3.97
C ASN A 42 -11.31 -1.57 -2.87
N THR A 43 -10.48 -0.55 -2.98
CA THR A 43 -9.37 -0.34 -2.06
C THR A 43 -9.60 0.93 -1.26
N SER A 44 -9.43 0.80 0.05
CA SER A 44 -9.45 1.92 0.99
C SER A 44 -8.28 1.80 1.95
N GLY A 45 -7.92 2.89 2.59
CA GLY A 45 -6.82 2.90 3.53
C GLY A 45 -6.09 4.23 3.53
N HIS A 46 -4.93 4.23 4.11
CA HIS A 46 -4.05 5.39 4.18
C HIS A 46 -2.61 4.96 4.45
N SER A 47 -1.68 5.83 4.12
CA SER A 47 -0.31 5.71 4.56
C SER A 47 0.23 7.05 5.02
N ALA A 48 1.06 7.02 6.04
CA ALA A 48 1.79 8.17 6.55
C ALA A 48 3.28 7.87 6.49
N ASN A 49 4.07 8.85 6.11
CA ASN A 49 5.51 8.72 5.96
C ASN A 49 6.20 9.98 6.47
N LEU A 50 7.14 9.82 7.40
CA LEU A 50 8.01 10.88 7.88
C LEU A 50 9.35 10.75 7.16
N VAL A 51 9.71 11.77 6.39
CA VAL A 51 11.00 11.87 5.69
C VAL A 51 11.89 12.83 6.45
N PHE A 52 13.04 12.34 6.86
CA PHE A 52 14.07 13.13 7.54
C PHE A 52 14.84 13.97 6.53
N ALA A 53 15.56 14.95 7.03
CA ALA A 53 16.37 15.87 6.25
C ALA A 53 17.40 15.19 5.31
N ASN A 54 17.94 14.06 5.73
CA ASN A 54 18.86 13.25 4.91
C ASN A 54 18.17 12.42 3.81
N GLY A 55 16.85 12.57 3.64
CA GLY A 55 16.07 11.86 2.65
C GLY A 55 15.55 10.48 3.07
N ILE A 56 16.03 9.93 4.19
CA ILE A 56 15.50 8.67 4.72
C ILE A 56 14.08 8.89 5.23
N GLY A 57 13.16 7.99 4.92
CA GLY A 57 11.78 8.07 5.37
C GLY A 57 11.35 6.77 6.05
N LEU A 58 10.59 6.93 7.13
CA LEU A 58 9.91 5.85 7.83
C LEU A 58 8.41 6.07 7.74
N GLY A 59 7.66 5.01 7.44
CA GLY A 59 6.23 5.12 7.26
C GLY A 59 5.46 3.91 7.75
N TYR A 60 4.17 4.10 7.80
CA TYR A 60 3.19 3.07 8.11
C TYR A 60 2.05 3.17 7.11
N SER A 61 1.61 2.02 6.60
CA SER A 61 0.49 1.96 5.69
C SER A 61 -0.51 0.89 6.12
N THR A 62 -1.80 1.23 6.01
CA THR A 62 -2.90 0.31 6.18
C THR A 62 -3.76 0.33 4.92
N VAL A 63 -4.05 -0.85 4.40
CA VAL A 63 -4.83 -1.02 3.17
C VAL A 63 -5.85 -2.13 3.36
N ARG A 64 -7.09 -1.82 3.04
CA ARG A 64 -8.18 -2.78 2.95
C ARG A 64 -8.60 -2.91 1.49
N SER A 65 -8.62 -4.13 1.01
CA SER A 65 -9.08 -4.47 -0.34
C SER A 65 -10.22 -5.48 -0.26
N ASN A 66 -11.31 -5.22 -0.96
CA ASN A 66 -12.45 -6.11 -1.01
C ASN A 66 -13.04 -6.17 -2.41
N GLY A 67 -13.63 -7.30 -2.73
CA GLY A 67 -14.25 -7.55 -4.02
C GLY A 67 -14.78 -8.96 -4.16
N SER A 68 -15.17 -9.30 -5.38
CA SER A 68 -15.60 -10.64 -5.76
C SER A 68 -14.99 -10.99 -7.10
N LEU A 69 -14.42 -12.18 -7.20
CA LEU A 69 -13.84 -12.75 -8.42
C LEU A 69 -14.30 -14.19 -8.57
N GLU A 70 -14.87 -14.54 -9.72
CA GLU A 70 -15.30 -15.92 -10.04
C GLU A 70 -16.18 -16.57 -8.97
N GLY A 71 -17.10 -15.78 -8.36
CA GLY A 71 -18.01 -16.26 -7.32
C GLY A 71 -17.40 -16.36 -5.91
N VAL A 72 -16.13 -16.00 -5.75
CA VAL A 72 -15.45 -15.90 -4.45
C VAL A 72 -15.43 -14.45 -4.00
N SER A 73 -16.05 -14.15 -2.88
CA SER A 73 -15.92 -12.84 -2.21
C SER A 73 -14.67 -12.86 -1.32
N TYR A 74 -13.95 -11.75 -1.27
CA TYR A 74 -12.74 -11.66 -0.47
C TYR A 74 -12.58 -10.29 0.19
N ILE A 75 -11.95 -10.30 1.35
CA ILE A 75 -11.54 -9.11 2.09
C ILE A 75 -10.10 -9.33 2.56
N PHE A 76 -9.23 -8.41 2.21
CA PHE A 76 -7.85 -8.39 2.69
C PHE A 76 -7.58 -7.09 3.44
N LYS A 77 -6.97 -7.20 4.62
CA LYS A 77 -6.49 -6.07 5.42
C LYS A 77 -5.01 -6.26 5.65
N ASN A 78 -4.23 -5.24 5.34
CA ASN A 78 -2.76 -5.30 5.35
C ASN A 78 -2.19 -4.06 6.00
N ASN A 79 -1.27 -4.28 6.93
CA ASN A 79 -0.50 -3.22 7.56
C ASN A 79 0.98 -3.44 7.25
N CYS A 80 1.65 -2.42 6.75
CA CYS A 80 3.06 -2.48 6.43
C CYS A 80 3.83 -1.39 7.18
N LEU A 81 5.06 -1.72 7.54
CA LEU A 81 6.09 -0.75 7.91
C LEU A 81 6.90 -0.41 6.67
N ASP A 82 7.03 0.86 6.37
CA ASP A 82 7.64 1.36 5.14
C ASP A 82 8.98 2.05 5.43
N LEU A 83 9.98 1.73 4.62
CA LEU A 83 11.26 2.42 4.58
C LEU A 83 11.42 3.05 3.20
N SER A 84 11.86 4.28 3.11
CA SER A 84 11.99 5.00 1.85
C SER A 84 13.22 5.91 1.80
N TYR A 85 13.56 6.32 0.59
CA TYR A 85 14.55 7.34 0.35
C TYR A 85 14.03 8.35 -0.67
N THR A 86 14.11 9.63 -0.32
CA THR A 86 13.65 10.75 -1.14
C THR A 86 14.84 11.49 -1.70
N ILE A 87 14.82 11.72 -3.02
CA ILE A 87 15.82 12.48 -3.75
C ILE A 87 15.18 13.79 -4.21
N GLY A 88 15.89 14.88 -4.08
CA GLY A 88 15.48 16.20 -4.54
C GLY A 88 14.80 17.05 -3.48
N ASN A 89 15.11 18.34 -3.52
CA ASN A 89 14.61 19.33 -2.56
C ASN A 89 13.35 20.05 -3.08
N SER A 90 13.24 20.23 -4.39
CA SER A 90 12.09 20.94 -5.00
C SER A 90 11.07 19.99 -5.60
N LEU A 91 11.50 19.00 -6.38
CA LEU A 91 10.68 17.89 -6.85
C LEU A 91 11.16 16.65 -6.09
N GLY A 92 10.36 16.21 -5.14
CA GLY A 92 10.71 15.03 -4.35
C GLY A 92 10.38 13.74 -5.11
N PHE A 93 11.37 12.99 -5.53
CA PHE A 93 11.20 11.62 -5.98
C PHE A 93 11.57 10.67 -4.86
N THR A 94 10.66 9.76 -4.52
CA THR A 94 10.83 8.81 -3.43
C THR A 94 10.72 7.39 -3.95
N LEU A 95 11.67 6.55 -3.56
CA LEU A 95 11.60 5.10 -3.69
C LEU A 95 11.52 4.48 -2.31
N GLY A 96 10.73 3.41 -2.18
CA GLY A 96 10.62 2.73 -0.90
C GLY A 96 10.17 1.29 -1.01
N ALA A 97 10.35 0.59 0.10
CA ALA A 97 9.90 -0.77 0.31
C ALA A 97 9.13 -0.86 1.62
N GLY A 98 8.14 -1.73 1.67
CA GLY A 98 7.33 -2.00 2.85
C GLY A 98 7.38 -3.47 3.21
N LEU A 99 7.44 -3.77 4.49
CA LEU A 99 7.31 -5.11 5.04
C LEU A 99 5.95 -5.27 5.70
N LEU A 100 5.25 -6.34 5.37
CA LEU A 100 3.99 -6.68 6.01
C LEU A 100 4.26 -7.05 7.47
N ILE A 101 3.66 -6.30 8.39
CA ILE A 101 3.74 -6.57 9.83
C ILE A 101 2.49 -7.26 10.36
N ASN A 102 1.35 -7.05 9.69
CA ASN A 102 0.10 -7.72 10.00
C ASN A 102 -0.77 -7.78 8.74
N GLY A 103 -1.38 -8.94 8.48
CA GLY A 103 -2.31 -9.12 7.37
C GLY A 103 -3.36 -10.16 7.71
N ARG A 104 -4.63 -9.82 7.40
CA ARG A 104 -5.77 -10.70 7.54
C ARG A 104 -6.45 -10.90 6.19
N GLY A 105 -6.70 -12.15 5.84
CA GLY A 105 -7.44 -12.54 4.65
C GLY A 105 -8.73 -13.25 5.01
N GLU A 106 -9.82 -12.89 4.34
CA GLU A 106 -11.11 -13.56 4.43
C GLU A 106 -11.57 -13.90 3.02
N LEU A 107 -12.02 -15.12 2.83
CA LEU A 107 -12.60 -15.63 1.59
C LEU A 107 -13.97 -16.22 1.91
N SER A 108 -14.96 -15.93 1.07
CA SER A 108 -16.29 -16.53 1.17
C SER A 108 -16.68 -17.15 -0.15
N PHE A 109 -17.04 -18.42 -0.10
CA PHE A 109 -17.44 -19.21 -1.26
C PHE A 109 -18.61 -20.14 -0.87
N ASN A 110 -19.69 -20.16 -1.66
CA ASN A 110 -20.89 -20.98 -1.40
C ASN A 110 -21.45 -20.85 0.04
N GLY A 111 -21.43 -19.65 0.60
CA GLY A 111 -21.95 -19.39 1.96
C GLY A 111 -21.00 -19.81 3.09
N VAL A 112 -19.85 -20.37 2.79
CA VAL A 112 -18.82 -20.72 3.77
C VAL A 112 -17.72 -19.65 3.76
N SER A 113 -17.36 -19.15 4.94
CA SER A 113 -16.30 -18.16 5.11
C SER A 113 -15.05 -18.82 5.70
N TYR A 114 -13.90 -18.44 5.14
CA TYR A 114 -12.58 -18.88 5.57
C TYR A 114 -11.75 -17.64 5.91
N ALA A 115 -11.05 -17.66 7.02
CA ALA A 115 -10.19 -16.56 7.43
C ALA A 115 -8.79 -17.03 7.82
N THR A 116 -7.83 -16.13 7.68
CA THR A 116 -6.46 -16.33 8.14
C THR A 116 -5.82 -15.02 8.57
N GLU A 117 -4.94 -15.11 9.56
CA GLU A 117 -3.99 -14.07 9.95
C GLU A 117 -2.53 -14.47 9.63
N ASN A 118 -2.33 -15.69 9.12
CA ASN A 118 -1.02 -16.16 8.71
C ASN A 118 -0.67 -15.59 7.33
N SER A 119 -0.01 -14.45 7.33
CA SER A 119 0.35 -13.73 6.12
C SER A 119 1.80 -13.28 6.15
N THR A 120 2.41 -13.26 4.98
CA THR A 120 3.76 -12.73 4.74
C THR A 120 3.75 -11.92 3.45
N GLY A 121 4.53 -10.86 3.39
CA GLY A 121 4.56 -10.07 2.17
C GLY A 121 5.43 -8.84 2.24
N GLU A 122 5.53 -8.23 1.09
CA GLU A 122 6.33 -7.05 0.85
C GLU A 122 5.59 -6.09 -0.08
N ALA A 123 6.00 -4.85 -0.06
CA ALA A 123 5.56 -3.84 -0.98
C ALA A 123 6.77 -3.08 -1.53
N VAL A 124 6.65 -2.58 -2.75
CA VAL A 124 7.55 -1.57 -3.30
C VAL A 124 6.71 -0.39 -3.75
N PHE A 125 7.24 0.81 -3.59
CA PHE A 125 6.53 2.00 -3.98
C PHE A 125 7.45 3.11 -4.48
N MET A 126 6.85 3.97 -5.30
CA MET A 126 7.47 5.21 -5.75
C MET A 126 6.48 6.35 -5.58
N ASN A 127 6.97 7.52 -5.20
CA ASN A 127 6.14 8.71 -5.04
C ASN A 127 6.84 9.92 -5.65
N PHE A 128 6.04 10.81 -6.22
CA PHE A 128 6.45 12.13 -6.67
C PHE A 128 5.78 13.18 -5.82
N GLY A 129 6.57 14.15 -5.37
CA GLY A 129 6.08 15.32 -4.64
C GLY A 129 6.31 16.57 -5.46
N ILE A 130 5.27 17.35 -5.68
CA ILE A 130 5.30 18.65 -6.35
C ILE A 130 5.07 19.72 -5.29
N PRO A 131 6.00 20.67 -5.10
CA PRO A 131 5.85 21.73 -4.11
C PRO A 131 4.60 22.55 -4.37
N PHE A 132 3.85 22.86 -3.32
CA PHE A 132 2.63 23.65 -3.38
C PHE A 132 2.38 24.38 -2.05
N PHE A 133 2.43 25.70 -2.04
CA PHE A 133 2.12 26.58 -0.88
C PHE A 133 2.70 26.11 0.47
N GLY A 134 4.00 25.82 0.53
CA GLY A 134 4.66 25.38 1.75
C GLY A 134 4.44 23.91 2.10
N GLY A 135 3.85 23.15 1.19
CA GLY A 135 3.67 21.70 1.26
C GLY A 135 4.01 21.02 -0.06
N GLU A 136 3.53 19.80 -0.21
CA GLU A 136 3.68 18.99 -1.43
C GLU A 136 2.34 18.37 -1.82
N LEU A 137 2.04 18.38 -3.11
CA LEU A 137 1.05 17.49 -3.71
C LEU A 137 1.77 16.21 -4.11
N LEU A 138 1.20 15.08 -3.74
CA LEU A 138 1.85 13.78 -3.88
C LEU A 138 1.08 12.87 -4.83
N LEU A 139 1.80 12.23 -5.72
CA LEU A 139 1.32 11.13 -6.56
C LEU A 139 2.21 9.92 -6.34
N GLY A 140 1.63 8.77 -6.10
CA GLY A 140 2.37 7.56 -5.83
C GLY A 140 1.83 6.34 -6.53
N TYR A 141 2.71 5.37 -6.69
CA TYR A 141 2.36 4.01 -7.10
C TYR A 141 2.95 3.03 -6.10
N ARG A 142 2.14 2.05 -5.67
CA ARG A 142 2.54 0.99 -4.75
C ARG A 142 2.14 -0.36 -5.31
N GLN A 143 3.06 -1.30 -5.31
CA GLN A 143 2.81 -2.70 -5.63
C GLN A 143 2.99 -3.53 -4.36
N ASN A 144 1.98 -4.31 -4.00
CA ASN A 144 2.02 -5.25 -2.88
C ASN A 144 2.07 -6.67 -3.41
N ASN A 145 2.81 -7.53 -2.73
CA ASN A 145 2.94 -8.95 -3.00
C ASN A 145 2.80 -9.70 -1.69
N ILE A 146 1.61 -10.22 -1.40
CA ILE A 146 1.26 -10.77 -0.09
C ILE A 146 0.77 -12.20 -0.28
N LYS A 147 1.28 -13.09 0.55
CA LYS A 147 0.90 -14.50 0.59
C LYS A 147 0.19 -14.79 1.91
N TYR A 148 -1.00 -15.34 1.81
CA TYR A 148 -1.81 -15.82 2.93
C TYR A 148 -1.81 -17.33 2.94
N LYS A 149 -1.73 -17.94 4.12
CA LYS A 149 -1.69 -19.39 4.33
C LYS A 149 -2.69 -19.80 5.39
N ASN A 150 -3.02 -21.10 5.42
CA ASN A 150 -3.80 -21.71 6.50
C ASN A 150 -5.15 -21.02 6.73
N PHE A 151 -5.93 -20.85 5.66
CA PHE A 151 -7.32 -20.40 5.81
C PHE A 151 -8.14 -21.43 6.56
N GLN A 152 -8.79 -21.01 7.63
CA GLN A 152 -9.64 -21.85 8.46
C GLN A 152 -11.10 -21.49 8.26
N SER A 153 -11.97 -22.51 8.21
CA SER A 153 -13.42 -22.32 8.16
C SER A 153 -13.92 -21.61 9.42
N GLN A 154 -14.82 -20.65 9.24
CA GLN A 154 -15.50 -19.95 10.34
C GLN A 154 -16.78 -20.67 10.79
N VAL A 155 -17.10 -21.82 10.22
CA VAL A 155 -18.27 -22.62 10.63
C VAL A 155 -17.93 -23.40 11.90
N SER A 156 -18.72 -23.23 12.94
CA SER A 156 -18.50 -23.87 14.23
C SER A 156 -18.49 -25.39 14.10
N GLY A 157 -17.42 -26.03 14.59
CA GLY A 157 -17.30 -27.48 14.78
C GLY A 157 -16.49 -28.25 13.77
N GLN A 158 -16.05 -27.66 12.67
CA GLN A 158 -15.12 -28.29 11.72
C GLN A 158 -14.05 -27.32 11.28
N SER A 159 -12.81 -27.57 11.65
CA SER A 159 -11.67 -26.85 11.12
C SER A 159 -11.28 -27.46 9.77
N VAL A 160 -11.92 -27.03 8.70
CA VAL A 160 -11.45 -27.34 7.34
C VAL A 160 -10.41 -26.29 6.99
N THR A 161 -9.19 -26.72 6.83
CA THR A 161 -8.11 -25.85 6.34
C THR A 161 -8.08 -25.92 4.84
N LEU A 162 -8.20 -24.77 4.19
CA LEU A 162 -7.88 -24.69 2.75
C LEU A 162 -6.38 -24.93 2.61
N ALA A 163 -6.00 -26.02 1.98
CA ALA A 163 -4.61 -26.48 1.90
C ALA A 163 -3.70 -25.53 1.12
N ASP A 164 -4.26 -24.66 0.30
CA ASP A 164 -3.51 -23.81 -0.61
C ASP A 164 -3.28 -22.40 -0.05
N SER A 165 -2.13 -21.86 -0.40
CA SER A 165 -1.83 -20.46 -0.13
C SER A 165 -2.51 -19.58 -1.17
N VAL A 166 -3.08 -18.46 -0.71
CA VAL A 166 -3.59 -17.39 -1.56
C VAL A 166 -2.52 -16.32 -1.72
N LYS A 167 -2.17 -16.00 -2.95
CA LYS A 167 -1.25 -14.91 -3.26
C LYS A 167 -2.02 -13.73 -3.84
N LEU A 168 -1.93 -12.58 -3.15
CA LEU A 168 -2.46 -11.31 -3.60
C LEU A 168 -1.32 -10.46 -4.17
N ILE A 169 -1.46 -10.07 -5.43
CA ILE A 169 -0.58 -9.09 -6.06
C ILE A 169 -1.47 -7.89 -6.39
N SER A 170 -1.18 -6.72 -5.84
CA SER A 170 -1.98 -5.53 -6.10
C SER A 170 -1.12 -4.33 -6.45
N GLY A 171 -1.50 -3.62 -7.52
CA GLY A 171 -0.98 -2.31 -7.87
C GLY A 171 -1.97 -1.22 -7.44
N GLN A 172 -1.49 -0.16 -6.82
CA GLN A 172 -2.29 0.94 -6.29
C GLN A 172 -1.74 2.27 -6.76
N VAL A 173 -2.62 3.16 -7.22
CA VAL A 173 -2.30 4.57 -7.41
C VAL A 173 -2.74 5.32 -6.15
N ASN A 174 -1.84 6.11 -5.60
CA ASN A 174 -2.07 6.89 -4.39
C ASN A 174 -1.96 8.38 -4.70
N VAL A 175 -2.81 9.16 -4.10
CA VAL A 175 -2.67 10.62 -4.06
C VAL A 175 -2.49 11.07 -2.62
N GLY A 176 -1.83 12.20 -2.42
CA GLY A 176 -1.54 12.64 -1.07
C GLY A 176 -1.12 14.09 -0.96
N ILE A 177 -0.87 14.48 0.25
CA ILE A 177 -0.34 15.77 0.62
C ILE A 177 0.86 15.59 1.54
N GLY A 178 1.81 16.50 1.45
CA GLY A 178 2.96 16.59 2.33
C GLY A 178 3.08 17.95 2.95
N PHE A 179 3.63 18.00 4.15
CA PHE A 179 3.96 19.20 4.90
C PHE A 179 5.46 19.26 5.11
N LEU A 180 6.02 20.45 4.95
CA LEU A 180 7.45 20.75 5.13
C LEU A 180 7.60 21.55 6.42
N PHE A 181 8.56 21.20 7.28
CA PHE A 181 8.84 21.90 8.54
C PHE A 181 10.28 21.68 9.02
#